data_ec97eba823c02c172ee4413cd26946e8
#
_entry.id   ec97eba823c02c172ee4413cd26946e8
#
_cell.length_a   1.000
_cell.length_b   1.000
_cell.length_c   1.000
_cell.angle_alpha   90.00
_cell.angle_beta   90.00
_cell.angle_gamma   90.00
#
_symmetry.space_group_name_H-M   'P 1'
#
loop_
_entity.id
_entity.type
_entity.pdbx_description
1 polymer ?
#
loop_
_entity_poly.entity_id
_entity_poly.type
_entity_poly.pdbx_seq_one_letter_code
_entity_poly.pdbx_strand_id
1 'polypeptide(L)'
;MKISKRRKNYINKAIAVFKQDGLRISLDEVAGKMGITKKTLYNHFSSKDELLKECIQSISSDFQEAAKELDNKDRSAIENMRCAFSQINHFFDVLSPVFFYDIMRLNPNQAMSEHLVGSGLFQQKVELNLRQGIEEGVYRDDLNVEFVSRYMSYSIFGFYINSLVNHNPYISKSYFQDITTFTLRSLVSERAKHLL
;
A
#
# COMPACT_ATOMS: atom_id res chain seq x y z
N MET A 1 11.05 19.68 0.93
CA MET A 1 10.36 20.74 1.72
C MET A 1 9.44 20.04 2.73
N LYS A 2 9.63 20.25 4.04
CA LYS A 2 8.75 19.61 5.05
C LYS A 2 7.34 20.20 4.96
N ILE A 3 6.34 19.36 4.66
CA ILE A 3 4.92 19.72 4.67
C ILE A 3 4.56 20.19 6.07
N SER A 4 3.89 21.35 6.21
CA SER A 4 3.47 21.86 7.52
C SER A 4 2.47 20.88 8.17
N LYS A 5 2.51 20.76 9.52
CA LYS A 5 1.59 19.91 10.28
C LYS A 5 0.11 20.20 9.95
N ARG A 6 -0.21 21.46 9.68
CA ARG A 6 -1.56 21.90 9.30
C ARG A 6 -1.96 21.41 7.90
N ARG A 7 -1.05 21.48 6.91
CA ARG A 7 -1.30 20.97 5.56
C ARG A 7 -1.51 19.46 5.57
N LYS A 8 -0.68 18.72 6.32
CA LYS A 8 -0.84 17.27 6.50
C LYS A 8 -2.21 16.91 7.10
N ASN A 9 -2.70 17.67 8.06
CA ASN A 9 -4.04 17.47 8.63
C ASN A 9 -5.15 17.67 7.58
N TYR A 10 -5.03 18.66 6.69
CA TYR A 10 -6.00 18.85 5.62
C TYR A 10 -5.95 17.72 4.58
N ILE A 11 -4.77 17.21 4.24
CA ILE A 11 -4.62 16.04 3.36
C ILE A 11 -5.35 14.83 3.98
N ASN A 12 -5.11 14.54 5.25
CA ASN A 12 -5.76 13.41 5.93
C ASN A 12 -7.30 13.55 5.96
N LYS A 13 -7.81 14.75 6.22
CA LYS A 13 -9.25 15.02 6.16
C LYS A 13 -9.81 14.86 4.75
N ALA A 14 -9.10 15.34 3.72
CA ALA A 14 -9.50 15.19 2.33
C ALA A 14 -9.51 13.71 1.91
N ILE A 15 -8.52 12.92 2.32
CA ILE A 15 -8.50 11.47 2.10
C ILE A 15 -9.75 10.82 2.70
N ALA A 16 -10.14 11.18 3.92
CA ALA A 16 -11.34 10.65 4.57
C ALA A 16 -12.62 10.99 3.79
N VAL A 17 -12.73 12.23 3.28
CA VAL A 17 -13.84 12.66 2.43
C VAL A 17 -13.88 11.86 1.13
N PHE A 18 -12.76 11.78 0.42
CA PHE A 18 -12.67 11.05 -0.85
C PHE A 18 -12.97 9.55 -0.70
N LYS A 19 -12.59 8.95 0.43
CA LYS A 19 -12.93 7.55 0.72
C LYS A 19 -14.43 7.32 0.86
N GLN A 20 -15.13 8.28 1.41
CA GLN A 20 -16.57 8.17 1.66
C GLN A 20 -17.40 8.53 0.42
N ASP A 21 -17.02 9.59 -0.27
CA ASP A 21 -17.85 10.24 -1.30
C ASP A 21 -17.30 10.04 -2.73
N GLY A 22 -16.15 9.41 -2.87
CA GLY A 22 -15.46 9.23 -4.16
C GLY A 22 -14.79 10.51 -4.66
N LEU A 23 -14.15 10.41 -5.82
CA LEU A 23 -13.37 11.53 -6.39
C LEU A 23 -14.19 12.47 -7.29
N ARG A 24 -15.49 12.24 -7.47
CA ARG A 24 -16.32 13.07 -8.38
C ARG A 24 -16.82 14.36 -7.77
N ILE A 25 -16.72 14.52 -6.45
CA ILE A 25 -17.15 15.74 -5.74
C ILE A 25 -16.27 16.95 -6.06
N SER A 26 -16.82 18.15 -6.00
CA SER A 26 -16.09 19.39 -6.21
C SER A 26 -15.18 19.75 -5.03
N LEU A 27 -14.18 20.62 -5.26
CA LEU A 27 -13.30 21.11 -4.17
C LEU A 27 -14.10 21.88 -3.09
N ASP A 28 -15.18 22.52 -3.48
CA ASP A 28 -16.08 23.24 -2.59
C ASP A 28 -16.83 22.30 -1.64
N GLU A 29 -17.34 21.19 -2.18
CA GLU A 29 -17.98 20.14 -1.37
C GLU A 29 -16.98 19.48 -0.43
N VAL A 30 -15.74 19.24 -0.90
CA VAL A 30 -14.66 18.73 -0.05
C VAL A 30 -14.43 19.69 1.13
N ALA A 31 -14.33 21.00 0.91
CA ALA A 31 -14.16 21.98 1.98
C ALA A 31 -15.31 21.92 3.01
N GLY A 32 -16.56 21.86 2.54
CA GLY A 32 -17.74 21.74 3.39
C GLY A 32 -17.71 20.49 4.27
N LYS A 33 -17.40 19.34 3.68
CA LYS A 33 -17.29 18.05 4.39
C LYS A 33 -16.11 18.00 5.37
N MET A 34 -15.02 18.70 5.06
CA MET A 34 -13.89 18.86 5.97
C MET A 34 -14.17 19.80 7.16
N GLY A 35 -15.32 20.51 7.15
CA GLY A 35 -15.67 21.52 8.17
C GLY A 35 -14.80 22.77 8.10
N ILE A 36 -14.37 23.18 6.90
CA ILE A 36 -13.57 24.39 6.67
C ILE A 36 -14.19 25.27 5.57
N THR A 37 -13.81 26.55 5.54
CA THR A 37 -14.27 27.44 4.47
C THR A 37 -13.56 27.14 3.14
N LYS A 38 -14.25 27.40 2.02
CA LYS A 38 -13.64 27.36 0.68
C LYS A 38 -12.34 28.16 0.64
N LYS A 39 -12.36 29.40 1.15
CA LYS A 39 -11.17 30.25 1.22
C LYS A 39 -10.01 29.59 1.94
N THR A 40 -10.28 28.89 3.03
CA THR A 40 -9.25 28.15 3.78
C THR A 40 -8.64 27.05 2.94
N LEU A 41 -9.45 26.27 2.22
CA LEU A 41 -8.95 25.18 1.38
C LEU A 41 -8.13 25.72 0.20
N TYR A 42 -8.65 26.74 -0.50
CA TYR A 42 -7.96 27.37 -1.64
C TYR A 42 -6.65 28.09 -1.25
N ASN A 43 -6.51 28.56 0.00
CA ASN A 43 -5.23 29.08 0.49
C ASN A 43 -4.14 28.00 0.62
N HIS A 44 -4.53 26.73 0.67
CA HIS A 44 -3.60 25.59 0.79
C HIS A 44 -3.44 24.80 -0.51
N PHE A 45 -4.48 24.74 -1.33
CA PHE A 45 -4.49 23.95 -2.57
C PHE A 45 -5.14 24.78 -3.68
N SER A 46 -4.40 25.05 -4.74
CA SER A 46 -4.85 25.88 -5.88
C SER A 46 -5.93 25.18 -6.72
N SER A 47 -5.98 23.85 -6.67
CA SER A 47 -6.93 23.04 -7.43
C SER A 47 -7.22 21.71 -6.72
N LYS A 48 -8.28 21.04 -7.19
CA LYS A 48 -8.61 19.67 -6.76
C LYS A 48 -7.51 18.69 -7.15
N ASP A 49 -6.88 18.89 -8.31
CA ASP A 49 -5.81 18.02 -8.80
C ASP A 49 -4.56 18.12 -7.92
N GLU A 50 -4.22 19.35 -7.45
CA GLU A 50 -3.15 19.52 -6.49
C GLU A 50 -3.45 18.79 -5.17
N LEU A 51 -4.65 18.97 -4.62
CA LEU A 51 -5.07 18.29 -3.41
C LEU A 51 -5.02 16.77 -3.59
N LEU A 52 -5.55 16.26 -4.70
CA LEU A 52 -5.57 14.83 -5.00
C LEU A 52 -4.15 14.27 -5.14
N LYS A 53 -3.26 14.98 -5.85
CA LYS A 53 -1.85 14.60 -5.97
C LYS A 53 -1.18 14.46 -4.60
N GLU A 54 -1.42 15.40 -3.69
CA GLU A 54 -0.84 15.31 -2.34
C GLU A 54 -1.48 14.20 -1.50
N CYS A 55 -2.77 13.92 -1.69
CA CYS A 55 -3.42 12.76 -1.07
C CYS A 55 -2.76 11.43 -1.55
N ILE A 56 -2.54 11.28 -2.85
CA ILE A 56 -1.88 10.11 -3.44
C ILE A 56 -0.45 9.99 -2.92
N GLN A 57 0.31 11.09 -2.85
CA GLN A 57 1.67 11.10 -2.31
C GLN A 57 1.71 10.68 -0.83
N SER A 58 0.75 11.15 -0.03
CA SER A 58 0.64 10.75 1.38
C SER A 58 0.39 9.25 1.52
N ILE A 59 -0.54 8.71 0.74
CA ILE A 59 -0.88 7.28 0.70
C ILE A 59 0.32 6.44 0.24
N SER A 60 1.04 6.90 -0.80
CA SER A 60 2.25 6.23 -1.28
C SER A 60 3.35 6.20 -0.22
N SER A 61 3.50 7.30 0.54
CA SER A 61 4.47 7.36 1.63
C SER A 61 4.14 6.36 2.74
N ASP A 62 2.88 6.23 3.12
CA ASP A 62 2.45 5.29 4.15
C ASP A 62 2.70 3.83 3.70
N PHE A 63 2.45 3.52 2.42
CA PHE A 63 2.79 2.22 1.84
C PHE A 63 4.30 1.94 1.84
N GLN A 64 5.11 2.95 1.47
CA GLN A 64 6.55 2.81 1.47
C GLN A 64 7.12 2.59 2.88
N GLU A 65 6.53 3.21 3.90
CA GLU A 65 6.91 2.94 5.30
C GLU A 65 6.61 1.49 5.69
N ALA A 66 5.42 0.96 5.31
CA ALA A 66 5.10 -0.44 5.55
C ALA A 66 6.08 -1.39 4.82
N ALA A 67 6.49 -1.05 3.59
CA ALA A 67 7.45 -1.83 2.83
C ALA A 67 8.86 -1.84 3.43
N LYS A 68 9.24 -0.81 4.20
CA LYS A 68 10.54 -0.77 4.90
C LYS A 68 10.69 -1.85 5.96
N GLU A 69 9.59 -2.35 6.49
CA GLU A 69 9.61 -3.45 7.45
C GLU A 69 10.25 -4.73 6.88
N LEU A 70 10.23 -4.89 5.54
CA LEU A 70 10.76 -6.07 4.87
C LEU A 70 12.29 -6.25 5.02
N ASP A 71 13.05 -5.17 5.26
CA ASP A 71 14.50 -5.22 5.41
C ASP A 71 15.00 -4.59 6.72
N ASN A 72 14.19 -4.63 7.77
CA ASN A 72 14.59 -4.21 9.10
C ASN A 72 15.73 -5.11 9.62
N LYS A 73 16.84 -4.49 10.00
CA LYS A 73 18.07 -5.22 10.41
C LYS A 73 18.02 -5.80 11.83
N ASP A 74 17.02 -5.38 12.62
CA ASP A 74 16.89 -5.79 14.02
C ASP A 74 16.03 -7.05 14.19
N ARG A 75 15.53 -7.62 13.08
CA ARG A 75 14.61 -8.76 13.07
C ARG A 75 14.99 -9.78 12.00
N SER A 76 14.55 -11.02 12.18
CA SER A 76 14.66 -12.07 11.17
C SER A 76 13.82 -11.79 9.93
N ALA A 77 14.20 -12.38 8.81
CA ALA A 77 13.49 -12.22 7.55
C ALA A 77 12.00 -12.63 7.64
N ILE A 78 11.69 -13.69 8.39
CA ILE A 78 10.31 -14.15 8.55
C ILE A 78 9.46 -13.19 9.40
N GLU A 79 10.05 -12.59 10.46
CA GLU A 79 9.38 -11.57 11.28
C GLU A 79 9.16 -10.29 10.48
N ASN A 80 10.15 -9.89 9.67
CA ASN A 80 10.05 -8.76 8.76
C ASN A 80 8.90 -8.94 7.76
N MET A 81 8.82 -10.11 7.13
CA MET A 81 7.74 -10.44 6.20
C MET A 81 6.37 -10.35 6.86
N ARG A 82 6.21 -10.93 8.06
CA ARG A 82 4.95 -10.86 8.82
C ARG A 82 4.57 -9.44 9.18
N CYS A 83 5.54 -8.65 9.67
CA CYS A 83 5.30 -7.27 10.05
C CYS A 83 4.89 -6.42 8.85
N ALA A 84 5.62 -6.51 7.74
CA ALA A 84 5.32 -5.79 6.51
C ALA A 84 3.91 -6.13 5.99
N PHE A 85 3.55 -7.41 5.90
CA PHE A 85 2.23 -7.81 5.44
C PHE A 85 1.10 -7.39 6.39
N SER A 86 1.35 -7.40 7.70
CA SER A 86 0.38 -6.88 8.69
C SER A 86 0.12 -5.38 8.49
N GLN A 87 1.18 -4.58 8.27
CA GLN A 87 1.03 -3.15 8.01
C GLN A 87 0.38 -2.87 6.64
N ILE A 88 0.73 -3.65 5.62
CA ILE A 88 0.10 -3.57 4.30
C ILE A 88 -1.39 -3.93 4.40
N ASN A 89 -1.75 -4.95 5.17
CA ASN A 89 -3.15 -5.28 5.42
C ASN A 89 -3.89 -4.11 6.05
N HIS A 90 -3.35 -3.54 7.12
CA HIS A 90 -3.94 -2.36 7.77
C HIS A 90 -4.08 -1.18 6.79
N PHE A 91 -3.09 -0.95 5.96
CA PHE A 91 -3.13 0.07 4.92
C PHE A 91 -4.31 -0.13 3.96
N PHE A 92 -4.52 -1.36 3.47
CA PHE A 92 -5.62 -1.67 2.57
C PHE A 92 -6.99 -1.71 3.26
N ASP A 93 -7.08 -2.08 4.52
CA ASP A 93 -8.31 -1.98 5.32
C ASP A 93 -8.77 -0.51 5.46
N VAL A 94 -7.79 0.38 5.58
CA VAL A 94 -8.05 1.83 5.67
C VAL A 94 -8.33 2.45 4.29
N LEU A 95 -7.78 1.88 3.22
CA LEU A 95 -7.95 2.39 1.86
C LEU A 95 -9.30 1.92 1.29
N SER A 96 -10.26 2.84 1.14
CA SER A 96 -11.56 2.51 0.52
C SER A 96 -11.38 1.95 -0.90
N PRO A 97 -12.01 0.80 -1.24
CA PRO A 97 -12.01 0.27 -2.58
C PRO A 97 -12.46 1.26 -3.65
N VAL A 98 -13.49 2.07 -3.34
CA VAL A 98 -14.03 3.08 -4.27
C VAL A 98 -12.99 4.16 -4.56
N PHE A 99 -12.32 4.66 -3.51
CA PHE A 99 -11.28 5.66 -3.66
C PHE A 99 -10.09 5.16 -4.49
N PHE A 100 -9.67 3.93 -4.23
CA PHE A 100 -8.59 3.29 -4.98
C PHE A 100 -8.96 3.12 -6.47
N TYR A 101 -10.17 2.62 -6.74
CA TYR A 101 -10.68 2.44 -8.09
C TYR A 101 -10.77 3.77 -8.84
N ASP A 102 -11.30 4.81 -8.20
CA ASP A 102 -11.40 6.15 -8.78
C ASP A 102 -10.03 6.73 -9.12
N ILE A 103 -9.02 6.57 -8.24
CA ILE A 103 -7.65 6.99 -8.53
C ILE A 103 -7.11 6.28 -9.77
N MET A 104 -7.25 4.97 -9.84
CA MET A 104 -6.77 4.17 -10.96
C MET A 104 -7.43 4.54 -12.28
N ARG A 105 -8.72 4.89 -12.25
CA ARG A 105 -9.49 5.26 -13.43
C ARG A 105 -9.23 6.68 -13.93
N LEU A 106 -9.06 7.64 -13.02
CA LEU A 106 -8.93 9.06 -13.37
C LEU A 106 -7.52 9.44 -13.79
N ASN A 107 -6.51 8.71 -13.34
CA ASN A 107 -5.10 8.97 -13.64
C ASN A 107 -4.33 7.70 -13.99
N PRO A 108 -4.64 7.00 -15.08
CA PRO A 108 -3.97 5.75 -15.42
C PRO A 108 -2.45 5.92 -15.63
N ASN A 109 -1.99 7.10 -16.03
CA ASN A 109 -0.57 7.40 -16.28
C ASN A 109 0.17 8.04 -15.11
N GLN A 110 -0.54 8.59 -14.11
CA GLN A 110 0.02 9.16 -12.88
C GLN A 110 -0.33 8.31 -11.66
N ALA A 111 -1.12 7.29 -11.91
CA ALA A 111 -1.69 6.50 -10.87
C ALA A 111 -0.60 5.72 -10.14
N MET A 112 -0.97 5.37 -8.99
CA MET A 112 -0.39 4.45 -8.05
C MET A 112 0.46 3.31 -8.63
N SER A 113 0.33 2.97 -9.93
CA SER A 113 1.16 1.97 -10.60
C SER A 113 2.65 2.31 -10.58
N GLU A 114 3.03 3.57 -10.79
CA GLU A 114 4.44 3.97 -10.69
C GLU A 114 4.89 4.28 -9.27
N HIS A 115 3.99 4.75 -8.39
CA HIS A 115 4.36 5.17 -7.05
C HIS A 115 4.05 4.14 -5.96
N LEU A 116 3.05 3.28 -6.12
CA LEU A 116 2.72 2.25 -5.13
C LEU A 116 3.19 0.85 -5.55
N VAL A 117 2.88 0.46 -6.77
CA VAL A 117 3.15 -0.91 -7.24
C VAL A 117 4.32 -0.96 -8.23
N GLY A 118 4.51 0.11 -9.02
CA GLY A 118 5.46 0.14 -10.14
C GLY A 118 6.83 0.76 -9.83
N SER A 119 7.05 1.35 -8.66
CA SER A 119 8.34 1.97 -8.33
C SER A 119 9.50 0.98 -8.20
N GLY A 120 9.22 -0.32 -8.27
CA GLY A 120 10.20 -1.37 -8.00
C GLY A 120 10.66 -1.45 -6.54
N LEU A 121 10.32 -0.45 -5.72
CA LEU A 121 10.76 -0.39 -4.32
C LEU A 121 10.25 -1.59 -3.52
N PHE A 122 8.96 -1.93 -3.65
CA PHE A 122 8.41 -3.08 -2.94
C PHE A 122 9.09 -4.37 -3.39
N GLN A 123 9.26 -4.56 -4.71
CA GLN A 123 9.98 -5.71 -5.26
C GLN A 123 11.41 -5.78 -4.72
N GLN A 124 12.15 -4.66 -4.71
CA GLN A 124 13.50 -4.61 -4.16
C GLN A 124 13.53 -4.98 -2.68
N LYS A 125 12.57 -4.52 -1.88
CA LYS A 125 12.48 -4.85 -0.46
C LYS A 125 12.16 -6.33 -0.23
N VAL A 126 11.26 -6.90 -1.02
CA VAL A 126 10.98 -8.35 -1.01
C VAL A 126 12.25 -9.13 -1.38
N GLU A 127 12.99 -8.69 -2.40
CA GLU A 127 14.23 -9.33 -2.83
C GLU A 127 15.28 -9.34 -1.70
N LEU A 128 15.47 -8.22 -1.00
CA LEU A 128 16.37 -8.12 0.15
C LEU A 128 15.94 -9.05 1.28
N ASN A 129 14.65 -9.11 1.59
CA ASN A 129 14.12 -10.01 2.60
C ASN A 129 14.33 -11.49 2.24
N LEU A 130 14.10 -11.85 0.97
CA LEU A 130 14.33 -13.23 0.50
C LEU A 130 15.80 -13.63 0.64
N ARG A 131 16.73 -12.76 0.24
CA ARG A 131 18.17 -13.01 0.39
C ARG A 131 18.56 -13.16 1.86
N GLN A 132 18.10 -12.27 2.73
CA GLN A 132 18.30 -12.36 4.17
C GLN A 132 17.78 -13.71 4.72
N GLY A 133 16.57 -14.11 4.35
CA GLY A 133 15.98 -15.36 4.86
C GLY A 133 16.68 -16.62 4.37
N ILE A 134 17.27 -16.59 3.17
CA ILE A 134 18.13 -17.68 2.66
C ILE A 134 19.44 -17.73 3.46
N GLU A 135 20.08 -16.57 3.71
CA GLU A 135 21.31 -16.49 4.53
C GLU A 135 21.08 -16.93 5.97
N GLU A 136 19.93 -16.61 6.56
CA GLU A 136 19.52 -17.08 7.89
C GLU A 136 19.14 -18.58 7.91
N GLY A 137 18.96 -19.21 6.75
CA GLY A 137 18.49 -20.59 6.62
C GLY A 137 17.00 -20.79 6.96
N VAL A 138 16.24 -19.69 7.15
CA VAL A 138 14.79 -19.74 7.40
C VAL A 138 13.98 -19.90 6.12
N TYR A 139 14.50 -19.45 4.98
CA TYR A 139 13.91 -19.70 3.67
C TYR A 139 14.69 -20.77 2.90
N ARG A 140 14.04 -21.37 1.93
CA ARG A 140 14.60 -22.37 1.03
C ARG A 140 15.71 -21.75 0.18
N ASP A 141 16.79 -22.48 -0.04
CA ASP A 141 17.96 -22.04 -0.81
C ASP A 141 17.80 -22.25 -2.33
N ASP A 142 16.77 -23.01 -2.75
CA ASP A 142 16.44 -23.24 -4.15
C ASP A 142 15.50 -22.17 -4.76
N LEU A 143 15.18 -21.10 -4.02
CA LEU A 143 14.30 -20.03 -4.49
C LEU A 143 14.97 -19.20 -5.60
N ASN A 144 14.30 -19.04 -6.73
CA ASN A 144 14.64 -18.00 -7.69
C ASN A 144 14.16 -16.65 -7.14
N VAL A 145 15.06 -15.93 -6.46
CA VAL A 145 14.76 -14.69 -5.75
C VAL A 145 14.17 -13.62 -6.67
N GLU A 146 14.71 -13.46 -7.89
CA GLU A 146 14.19 -12.48 -8.86
C GLU A 146 12.76 -12.83 -9.29
N PHE A 147 12.50 -14.09 -9.61
CA PHE A 147 11.16 -14.53 -9.99
C PHE A 147 10.17 -14.36 -8.83
N VAL A 148 10.53 -14.84 -7.63
CA VAL A 148 9.64 -14.81 -6.47
C VAL A 148 9.31 -13.38 -6.05
N SER A 149 10.30 -12.48 -6.00
CA SER A 149 10.07 -11.08 -5.65
C SER A 149 9.16 -10.37 -6.65
N ARG A 150 9.35 -10.62 -7.93
CA ARG A 150 8.50 -10.11 -9.01
C ARG A 150 7.08 -10.69 -8.92
N TYR A 151 6.98 -12.01 -8.79
CA TYR A 151 5.69 -12.69 -8.63
C TYR A 151 4.89 -12.14 -7.45
N MET A 152 5.51 -12.02 -6.28
CA MET A 152 4.86 -11.47 -5.08
C MET A 152 4.37 -10.04 -5.33
N SER A 153 5.19 -9.19 -5.94
CA SER A 153 4.84 -7.79 -6.18
C SER A 153 3.64 -7.64 -7.11
N TYR A 154 3.56 -8.44 -8.17
CA TYR A 154 2.47 -8.35 -9.13
C TYR A 154 1.23 -9.14 -8.70
N SER A 155 1.39 -10.34 -8.13
CA SER A 155 0.25 -11.21 -7.82
C SER A 155 -0.55 -10.70 -6.63
N ILE A 156 0.11 -10.24 -5.57
CA ILE A 156 -0.56 -9.77 -4.36
C ILE A 156 -1.41 -8.54 -4.69
N PHE A 157 -0.81 -7.54 -5.32
CA PHE A 157 -1.52 -6.30 -5.66
C PHE A 157 -2.46 -6.46 -6.84
N GLY A 158 -2.05 -7.18 -7.88
CA GLY A 158 -2.88 -7.42 -9.06
C GLY A 158 -4.16 -8.16 -8.74
N PHE A 159 -4.09 -9.15 -7.88
CA PHE A 159 -5.28 -9.88 -7.42
C PHE A 159 -6.20 -8.98 -6.59
N TYR A 160 -5.65 -8.21 -5.66
CA TYR A 160 -6.41 -7.25 -4.85
C TYR A 160 -7.11 -6.22 -5.73
N ILE A 161 -6.37 -5.56 -6.63
CA ILE A 161 -6.90 -4.56 -7.55
C ILE A 161 -8.01 -5.15 -8.44
N ASN A 162 -7.76 -6.32 -9.02
CA ASN A 162 -8.74 -6.99 -9.88
C ASN A 162 -10.04 -7.30 -9.14
N SER A 163 -9.94 -7.71 -7.89
CA SER A 163 -11.11 -8.00 -7.06
C SER A 163 -11.92 -6.75 -6.75
N LEU A 164 -11.25 -5.62 -6.50
CA LEU A 164 -11.91 -4.34 -6.29
C LEU A 164 -12.65 -3.85 -7.55
N VAL A 165 -11.99 -3.96 -8.70
CA VAL A 165 -12.55 -3.53 -10.00
C VAL A 165 -13.77 -4.35 -10.40
N ASN A 166 -13.73 -5.66 -10.16
CA ASN A 166 -14.78 -6.58 -10.57
C ASN A 166 -15.85 -6.82 -9.50
N HIS A 167 -15.86 -6.04 -8.42
CA HIS A 167 -16.80 -6.19 -7.30
C HIS A 167 -16.85 -7.65 -6.80
N ASN A 168 -15.70 -8.32 -6.80
CA ASN A 168 -15.62 -9.73 -6.46
C ASN A 168 -15.77 -9.92 -4.94
N PRO A 169 -16.83 -10.58 -4.46
CA PRO A 169 -17.06 -10.78 -3.02
C PRO A 169 -16.05 -11.73 -2.35
N TYR A 170 -15.14 -12.32 -3.12
CA TYR A 170 -14.17 -13.29 -2.62
C TYR A 170 -12.96 -12.69 -1.88
N ILE A 171 -12.79 -11.35 -1.89
CA ILE A 171 -11.83 -10.75 -0.95
C ILE A 171 -12.50 -10.66 0.42
N SER A 172 -12.25 -11.68 1.22
CA SER A 172 -12.60 -11.68 2.64
C SER A 172 -11.72 -10.67 3.41
N LYS A 173 -12.16 -10.28 4.60
CA LYS A 173 -11.32 -9.51 5.53
C LYS A 173 -10.02 -10.22 5.90
N SER A 174 -9.93 -11.54 5.69
CA SER A 174 -8.75 -12.37 5.93
C SER A 174 -7.79 -12.46 4.75
N TYR A 175 -8.11 -11.85 3.60
CA TYR A 175 -7.35 -12.02 2.35
C TYR A 175 -5.83 -11.84 2.52
N PHE A 176 -5.41 -10.74 3.14
CA PHE A 176 -3.98 -10.50 3.34
C PHE A 176 -3.36 -11.43 4.38
N GLN A 177 -4.13 -11.88 5.36
CA GLN A 177 -3.69 -12.89 6.32
C GLN A 177 -3.49 -14.24 5.63
N ASP A 178 -4.41 -14.62 4.76
CA ASP A 178 -4.34 -15.87 3.98
C ASP A 178 -3.15 -15.82 3.00
N ILE A 179 -2.96 -14.70 2.30
CA ILE A 179 -1.80 -14.46 1.43
C ILE A 179 -0.49 -14.53 2.22
N THR A 180 -0.41 -13.92 3.39
CA THR A 180 0.78 -13.97 4.24
C THR A 180 1.10 -15.40 4.62
N THR A 181 0.10 -16.14 5.10
CA THR A 181 0.26 -17.54 5.49
C THR A 181 0.70 -18.40 4.31
N PHE A 182 0.04 -18.27 3.17
CA PHE A 182 0.38 -18.99 1.94
C PHE A 182 1.82 -18.69 1.49
N THR A 183 2.18 -17.40 1.46
CA THR A 183 3.51 -16.94 1.05
C THR A 183 4.58 -17.51 1.98
N LEU A 184 4.44 -17.36 3.29
CA LEU A 184 5.41 -17.89 4.24
C LEU A 184 5.57 -19.41 4.11
N ARG A 185 4.48 -20.15 3.96
CA ARG A 185 4.54 -21.61 3.73
C ARG A 185 5.28 -22.00 2.47
N SER A 186 5.22 -21.19 1.42
CA SER A 186 5.93 -21.45 0.17
C SER A 186 7.43 -21.12 0.24
N LEU A 187 7.82 -20.22 1.13
CA LEU A 187 9.20 -19.74 1.25
C LEU A 187 10.02 -20.49 2.30
N VAL A 188 9.39 -20.89 3.39
CA VAL A 188 10.08 -21.42 4.58
C VAL A 188 10.75 -22.76 4.28
N SER A 189 11.99 -22.92 4.74
CA SER A 189 12.74 -24.16 4.68
C SER A 189 12.14 -25.23 5.59
N GLU A 190 12.42 -26.51 5.33
CA GLU A 190 11.98 -27.62 6.19
C GLU A 190 12.40 -27.44 7.65
N ARG A 191 13.61 -26.88 7.87
CA ARG A 191 14.18 -26.65 9.21
C ARG A 191 13.44 -25.58 10.00
N ALA A 192 12.83 -24.61 9.30
CA ALA A 192 12.17 -23.46 9.89
C ALA A 192 10.63 -23.58 9.93
N LYS A 193 10.05 -24.71 9.56
CA LYS A 193 8.58 -24.93 9.58
C LYS A 193 7.95 -24.68 10.95
N HIS A 194 8.69 -24.86 12.04
CA HIS A 194 8.23 -24.56 13.39
C HIS A 194 7.98 -23.07 13.66
N LEU A 195 8.44 -22.18 12.77
CA LEU A 195 8.21 -20.74 12.85
C LEU A 195 6.90 -20.29 12.18
N LEU A 196 6.20 -21.19 11.48
CA LEU A 196 4.90 -20.91 10.86
C LEU A 196 3.79 -20.98 11.90
#